data_f7659e94e721ea95474f044bf265dd63
#
_entry.id   f7659e94e721ea95474f044bf265dd63
#
_cell.length_a   1.000
_cell.length_b   1.000
_cell.length_c   1.000
_cell.angle_alpha   90.00
_cell.angle_beta   90.00
_cell.angle_gamma   90.00
#
_symmetry.space_group_name_H-M   'P 1'
#
loop_
_entity.id
_entity.type
_entity.pdbx_description
1 polymer ?
#
loop_
_entity_poly.entity_id
_entity_poly.type
_entity_poly.pdbx_seq_one_letter_code
_entity_poly.pdbx_strand_id
1 'polypeptide(L)'
;MVFRDIHDLDLTHIFECGQCFRWMPDGSGAYTGAAGSFAARVFAEGDTLTVEATGGDEAFWRNYFDLDTDYGEIKNRLIESEPRIRKAAEYGYGIRILNQDPFETIISFIISQNNNIPRIRKNIESLCDKYGESIEGSSRKAFPSPEALAQADEADLAAMKLGYRGPYIIAAAKRYMEEGCPSCREELLSYLGIGPKVANCIMLFGLRDMAAFPVDTWVKHIMNDMYGFDEGDTKGMQRFAAERFGSLAGYAQQYLFYYYRDKKL
;
A
#
# COMPACT_ATOMS: atom_id res chain seq x y z
N MET A 1 18.26 -5.65 13.23
CA MET A 1 18.78 -4.30 12.89
C MET A 1 18.04 -3.28 13.75
N VAL A 2 18.72 -2.20 14.14
CA VAL A 2 18.15 -1.16 15.01
C VAL A 2 18.40 0.20 14.36
N PHE A 3 17.31 0.88 14.02
CA PHE A 3 17.34 2.23 13.45
C PHE A 3 16.95 3.23 14.54
N ARG A 4 17.79 4.23 14.78
CA ARG A 4 17.61 5.25 15.81
C ARG A 4 17.27 6.59 15.20
N ASP A 5 16.72 7.48 16.03
CA ASP A 5 16.34 8.84 15.65
C ASP A 5 15.33 8.87 14.48
N ILE A 6 14.40 7.89 14.48
CA ILE A 6 13.34 7.77 13.49
C ILE A 6 12.08 8.44 14.04
N HIS A 7 11.90 9.70 13.69
CA HIS A 7 10.71 10.46 14.04
C HIS A 7 9.53 10.11 13.13
N ASP A 8 8.31 10.46 13.57
CA ASP A 8 7.10 10.27 12.76
C ASP A 8 6.93 8.83 12.25
N LEU A 9 6.99 7.87 13.16
CA LEU A 9 6.81 6.46 12.88
C LEU A 9 5.88 5.82 13.90
N ASP A 10 4.82 5.18 13.39
CA ASP A 10 3.93 4.31 14.16
C ASP A 10 3.55 3.11 13.31
N LEU A 11 3.85 1.91 13.78
CA LEU A 11 3.65 0.68 13.00
C LEU A 11 2.17 0.38 12.73
N THR A 12 1.26 0.77 13.64
CA THR A 12 -0.18 0.64 13.41
C THR A 12 -0.63 1.56 12.29
N HIS A 13 -0.15 2.81 12.32
CA HIS A 13 -0.44 3.77 11.25
C HIS A 13 0.11 3.31 9.89
N ILE A 14 1.28 2.68 9.87
CA ILE A 14 1.90 2.18 8.64
C ILE A 14 1.16 0.96 8.09
N PHE A 15 0.87 -0.04 8.93
CA PHE A 15 0.37 -1.33 8.45
C PHE A 15 -1.16 -1.43 8.39
N GLU A 16 -1.88 -0.54 9.08
CA GLU A 16 -3.34 -0.54 9.09
C GLU A 16 -3.95 0.57 8.22
N CYS A 17 -3.15 1.40 7.53
CA CYS A 17 -3.67 2.45 6.64
C CYS A 17 -4.08 1.95 5.23
N GLY A 18 -4.01 0.64 4.96
CA GLY A 18 -4.51 0.04 3.72
C GLY A 18 -3.55 0.10 2.53
N GLN A 19 -2.28 0.40 2.75
CA GLN A 19 -1.24 0.42 1.73
C GLN A 19 -0.59 -0.95 1.46
N CYS A 20 -0.62 -1.86 2.46
CA CYS A 20 -0.02 -3.19 2.39
C CYS A 20 -0.89 -4.22 3.11
N PHE A 21 -0.68 -5.52 2.85
CA PHE A 21 -1.58 -6.56 3.34
C PHE A 21 -0.87 -7.77 3.97
N ARG A 22 0.46 -7.79 3.96
CA ARG A 22 1.24 -8.94 4.44
C ARG A 22 1.82 -8.77 5.85
N TRP A 23 1.53 -7.67 6.52
CA TRP A 23 1.94 -7.41 7.89
C TRP A 23 0.77 -7.62 8.85
N MET A 24 1.02 -8.35 9.94
CA MET A 24 0.01 -8.72 10.95
C MET A 24 0.52 -8.42 12.34
N PRO A 25 -0.31 -7.83 13.23
CA PRO A 25 0.07 -7.66 14.62
C PRO A 25 0.28 -9.03 15.30
N ASP A 26 1.31 -9.15 16.12
CA ASP A 26 1.61 -10.37 16.88
C ASP A 26 0.99 -10.40 18.29
N GLY A 27 0.27 -9.36 18.65
CA GLY A 27 -0.37 -9.21 19.98
C GLY A 27 0.53 -8.64 21.07
N SER A 28 1.81 -8.40 20.79
CA SER A 28 2.76 -7.78 21.73
C SER A 28 3.03 -6.29 21.46
N GLY A 29 2.38 -5.72 20.44
CA GLY A 29 2.67 -4.39 19.88
C GLY A 29 3.65 -4.43 18.71
N ALA A 30 4.21 -5.60 18.38
CA ALA A 30 5.01 -5.80 17.20
C ALA A 30 4.17 -6.32 16.01
N TYR A 31 4.73 -6.22 14.81
CA TYR A 31 4.15 -6.77 13.58
C TYR A 31 5.07 -7.81 12.97
N THR A 32 4.49 -8.88 12.43
CA THR A 32 5.21 -9.89 11.65
C THR A 32 4.75 -9.86 10.22
N GLY A 33 5.66 -10.00 9.29
CA GLY A 33 5.33 -9.92 7.87
C GLY A 33 6.44 -10.45 6.97
N ALA A 34 6.28 -10.16 5.68
CA ALA A 34 7.31 -10.41 4.67
C ALA A 34 7.38 -9.22 3.70
N ALA A 35 8.59 -8.91 3.28
CA ALA A 35 8.91 -7.92 2.25
C ALA A 35 9.98 -8.50 1.31
N GLY A 36 9.68 -8.55 0.01
CA GLY A 36 10.52 -9.27 -0.94
C GLY A 36 10.69 -10.73 -0.53
N SER A 37 11.94 -11.18 -0.46
CA SER A 37 12.30 -12.55 -0.07
C SER A 37 12.62 -12.71 1.43
N PHE A 38 12.26 -11.75 2.27
CA PHE A 38 12.60 -11.74 3.69
C PHE A 38 11.36 -11.71 4.57
N ALA A 39 11.36 -12.53 5.61
CA ALA A 39 10.38 -12.44 6.69
C ALA A 39 10.97 -11.59 7.82
N ALA A 40 10.12 -10.83 8.50
CA ALA A 40 10.57 -10.04 9.62
C ALA A 40 9.50 -9.91 10.70
N ARG A 41 9.98 -9.65 11.92
CA ARG A 41 9.24 -9.10 13.05
C ARG A 41 9.76 -7.70 13.32
N VAL A 42 8.86 -6.73 13.42
CA VAL A 42 9.23 -5.33 13.63
C VAL A 42 8.49 -4.75 14.83
N PHE A 43 9.19 -3.92 15.60
CA PHE A 43 8.59 -3.19 16.71
C PHE A 43 9.27 -1.83 16.87
N ALA A 44 8.57 -0.88 17.45
CA ALA A 44 9.05 0.48 17.67
C ALA A 44 8.93 0.85 19.15
N GLU A 45 9.97 1.49 19.67
CA GLU A 45 10.01 2.04 21.03
C GLU A 45 10.57 3.47 21.00
N GLY A 46 9.73 4.46 21.26
CA GLY A 46 10.09 5.86 21.04
C GLY A 46 10.52 6.10 19.58
N ASP A 47 11.65 6.74 19.39
CA ASP A 47 12.22 7.03 18.07
C ASP A 47 13.14 5.90 17.55
N THR A 48 12.93 4.68 18.01
CA THR A 48 13.74 3.52 17.61
C THR A 48 12.87 2.46 16.93
N LEU A 49 13.20 2.09 15.69
CA LEU A 49 12.64 0.96 14.96
C LEU A 49 13.59 -0.22 15.03
N THR A 50 13.12 -1.37 15.49
CA THR A 50 13.86 -2.63 15.48
C THR A 50 13.27 -3.58 14.45
N VAL A 51 14.12 -4.16 13.61
CA VAL A 51 13.78 -5.15 12.58
C VAL A 51 14.55 -6.44 12.85
N GLU A 52 13.83 -7.47 13.25
CA GLU A 52 14.31 -8.85 13.39
C GLU A 52 13.93 -9.61 12.11
N ALA A 53 14.87 -9.79 11.19
CA ALA A 53 14.58 -10.33 9.87
C ALA A 53 15.44 -11.55 9.53
N THR A 54 14.93 -12.42 8.66
CA THR A 54 15.65 -13.57 8.12
C THR A 54 16.73 -13.19 7.12
N GLY A 55 16.71 -11.95 6.64
CA GLY A 55 17.68 -11.41 5.67
C GLY A 55 17.35 -9.97 5.32
N GLY A 56 17.96 -9.48 4.24
CA GLY A 56 17.95 -8.07 3.90
C GLY A 56 18.98 -7.30 4.74
N ASP A 57 19.70 -6.40 4.11
CA ASP A 57 20.65 -5.54 4.80
C ASP A 57 19.97 -4.28 5.37
N GLU A 58 20.77 -3.45 6.03
CA GLU A 58 20.28 -2.19 6.58
C GLU A 58 19.72 -1.26 5.50
N ALA A 59 20.33 -1.23 4.32
CA ALA A 59 19.88 -0.39 3.22
C ALA A 59 18.51 -0.83 2.68
N PHE A 60 18.27 -2.15 2.57
CA PHE A 60 16.98 -2.69 2.18
C PHE A 60 15.87 -2.25 3.14
N TRP A 61 16.05 -2.45 4.44
CA TRP A 61 15.00 -2.13 5.42
C TRP A 61 14.82 -0.63 5.61
N ARG A 62 15.90 0.16 5.53
CA ARG A 62 15.85 1.63 5.53
C ARG A 62 15.02 2.15 4.36
N ASN A 63 15.27 1.61 3.17
CA ASN A 63 14.49 1.94 1.98
C ASN A 63 13.04 1.46 2.11
N TYR A 64 12.80 0.22 2.53
CA TYR A 64 11.45 -0.34 2.64
C TYR A 64 10.54 0.50 3.54
N PHE A 65 11.04 0.94 4.70
CA PHE A 65 10.31 1.79 5.64
C PHE A 65 10.37 3.29 5.31
N ASP A 66 11.02 3.68 4.23
CA ASP A 66 11.19 5.09 3.81
C ASP A 66 11.78 5.96 4.94
N LEU A 67 12.85 5.46 5.61
CA LEU A 67 13.37 6.08 6.83
C LEU A 67 14.13 7.38 6.59
N ASP A 68 14.56 7.65 5.37
CA ASP A 68 15.33 8.86 5.03
C ASP A 68 14.44 10.06 4.66
N THR A 69 13.13 9.86 4.53
CA THR A 69 12.16 10.92 4.23
C THR A 69 11.73 11.64 5.51
N ASP A 70 11.80 12.98 5.50
CA ASP A 70 11.31 13.85 6.58
C ASP A 70 9.79 14.02 6.50
N TYR A 71 9.06 13.19 7.24
CA TYR A 71 7.59 13.24 7.31
C TYR A 71 7.08 14.44 8.13
N GLY A 72 7.90 14.98 9.02
CA GLY A 72 7.60 16.23 9.73
C GLY A 72 7.50 17.41 8.78
N GLU A 73 8.48 17.57 7.88
CA GLU A 73 8.45 18.59 6.84
C GLU A 73 7.24 18.41 5.90
N ILE A 74 6.96 17.18 5.45
CA ILE A 74 5.79 16.88 4.60
C ILE A 74 4.50 17.33 5.27
N LYS A 75 4.28 16.98 6.53
CA LYS A 75 3.08 17.38 7.29
C LYS A 75 2.98 18.90 7.43
N ASN A 76 4.07 19.59 7.73
CA ASN A 76 4.08 21.04 7.85
C ASN A 76 3.67 21.69 6.52
N ARG A 77 4.26 21.29 5.41
CA ARG A 77 3.92 21.79 4.07
C ARG A 77 2.46 21.52 3.69
N LEU A 78 1.93 20.34 4.02
CA LEU A 78 0.52 20.01 3.80
C LEU A 78 -0.40 20.90 4.61
N ILE A 79 -0.10 21.15 5.89
CA ILE A 79 -0.89 21.99 6.78
C ILE A 79 -0.82 23.46 6.35
N GLU A 80 0.31 23.93 5.87
CA GLU A 80 0.47 25.28 5.33
C GLU A 80 -0.36 25.47 4.05
N SER A 81 -0.33 24.50 3.14
CA SER A 81 -1.09 24.57 1.89
C SER A 81 -2.60 24.40 2.10
N GLU A 82 -3.02 23.57 3.07
CA GLU A 82 -4.41 23.26 3.37
C GLU A 82 -4.63 23.05 4.88
N PRO A 83 -4.91 24.11 5.66
CA PRO A 83 -5.04 24.01 7.13
C PRO A 83 -6.10 23.02 7.62
N ARG A 84 -7.12 22.69 6.81
CA ARG A 84 -8.16 21.73 7.18
C ARG A 84 -7.63 20.31 7.35
N ILE A 85 -6.48 19.96 6.73
CA ILE A 85 -5.87 18.63 6.86
C ILE A 85 -5.19 18.40 8.23
N ARG A 86 -4.95 19.46 9.01
CA ARG A 86 -4.20 19.40 10.28
C ARG A 86 -4.61 18.24 11.17
N LYS A 87 -5.91 18.11 11.45
CA LYS A 87 -6.41 17.02 12.34
C LYS A 87 -6.08 15.63 11.81
N ALA A 88 -6.15 15.45 10.50
CA ALA A 88 -5.83 14.18 9.87
C ALA A 88 -4.32 13.88 9.92
N ALA A 89 -3.47 14.89 9.67
CA ALA A 89 -2.03 14.76 9.74
C ALA A 89 -1.53 14.51 11.18
N GLU A 90 -2.13 15.16 12.18
CA GLU A 90 -1.83 14.92 13.60
C GLU A 90 -2.30 13.53 14.05
N TYR A 91 -3.47 13.06 13.60
CA TYR A 91 -4.00 11.74 13.93
C TYR A 91 -3.17 10.61 13.33
N GLY A 92 -2.81 10.72 12.06
CA GLY A 92 -1.97 9.75 11.35
C GLY A 92 -0.47 10.06 11.42
N TYR A 93 0.00 10.73 12.47
CA TYR A 93 1.35 11.30 12.57
C TYR A 93 2.47 10.35 12.15
N GLY A 94 2.33 9.07 12.45
CA GLY A 94 3.33 8.05 12.20
C GLY A 94 3.13 7.25 10.91
N ILE A 95 2.26 7.69 9.99
CA ILE A 95 2.12 7.06 8.67
C ILE A 95 3.41 7.33 7.87
N ARG A 96 4.00 6.23 7.35
CA ARG A 96 5.02 6.25 6.31
C ARG A 96 4.55 5.44 5.12
N ILE A 97 4.84 5.89 3.90
CA ILE A 97 4.49 5.16 2.67
C ILE A 97 5.64 4.22 2.36
N LEU A 98 5.38 2.92 2.45
CA LEU A 98 6.36 1.86 2.24
C LEU A 98 6.85 1.81 0.79
N ASN A 99 8.13 1.47 0.60
CA ASN A 99 8.68 1.11 -0.71
C ASN A 99 8.41 -0.37 -0.99
N GLN A 100 7.22 -0.66 -1.50
CA GLN A 100 6.78 -2.00 -1.80
C GLN A 100 7.22 -2.45 -3.18
N ASP A 101 7.30 -3.76 -3.37
CA ASP A 101 7.52 -4.35 -4.70
C ASP A 101 6.36 -3.99 -5.64
N PRO A 102 6.63 -3.47 -6.86
CA PRO A 102 5.59 -3.07 -7.80
C PRO A 102 4.67 -4.22 -8.22
N PHE A 103 5.21 -5.42 -8.46
CA PHE A 103 4.40 -6.55 -8.88
C PHE A 103 3.49 -7.04 -7.75
N GLU A 104 4.02 -7.18 -6.54
CA GLU A 104 3.21 -7.50 -5.35
C GLU A 104 2.08 -6.48 -5.18
N THR A 105 2.37 -5.19 -5.37
CA THR A 105 1.40 -4.11 -5.26
C THR A 105 0.31 -4.22 -6.32
N ILE A 106 0.66 -4.47 -7.59
CA ILE A 106 -0.30 -4.67 -8.69
C ILE A 106 -1.28 -5.79 -8.33
N ILE A 107 -0.77 -6.97 -7.99
CA ILE A 107 -1.60 -8.13 -7.69
C ILE A 107 -2.45 -7.90 -6.44
N SER A 108 -1.88 -7.32 -5.38
CA SER A 108 -2.58 -7.02 -4.14
C SER A 108 -3.75 -6.05 -4.36
N PHE A 109 -3.57 -5.02 -5.19
CA PHE A 109 -4.66 -4.09 -5.50
C PHE A 109 -5.69 -4.65 -6.49
N ILE A 110 -5.33 -5.60 -7.36
CA ILE A 110 -6.31 -6.40 -8.11
C ILE A 110 -7.18 -7.20 -7.12
N ILE A 111 -6.58 -7.87 -6.13
CA ILE A 111 -7.29 -8.63 -5.10
C ILE A 111 -8.17 -7.73 -4.22
N SER A 112 -7.76 -6.50 -3.98
CA SER A 112 -8.47 -5.54 -3.11
C SER A 112 -9.82 -5.06 -3.65
N GLN A 113 -10.09 -5.20 -4.94
CA GLN A 113 -11.31 -4.71 -5.58
C GLN A 113 -12.57 -5.39 -5.01
N ASN A 114 -13.58 -4.60 -4.60
CA ASN A 114 -14.81 -5.11 -3.98
C ASN A 114 -14.54 -6.15 -2.89
N ASN A 115 -13.60 -5.87 -2.00
CA ASN A 115 -13.14 -6.81 -0.99
C ASN A 115 -12.91 -6.09 0.36
N ASN A 116 -12.75 -6.82 1.45
CA ASN A 116 -12.40 -6.28 2.76
C ASN A 116 -11.01 -6.74 3.19
N ILE A 117 -10.36 -5.97 4.08
CA ILE A 117 -8.98 -6.20 4.49
C ILE A 117 -8.72 -7.63 5.00
N PRO A 118 -9.54 -8.23 5.89
CA PRO A 118 -9.31 -9.61 6.34
C PRO A 118 -9.32 -10.63 5.19
N ARG A 119 -10.23 -10.46 4.22
CA ARG A 119 -10.32 -11.36 3.07
C ARG A 119 -9.18 -11.11 2.08
N ILE A 120 -8.77 -9.85 1.86
CA ILE A 120 -7.61 -9.52 1.03
C ILE A 120 -6.36 -10.20 1.60
N ARG A 121 -6.07 -10.02 2.89
CA ARG A 121 -4.95 -10.66 3.60
C ARG A 121 -4.96 -12.17 3.41
N LYS A 122 -6.11 -12.82 3.67
CA LYS A 122 -6.27 -14.27 3.48
C LYS A 122 -6.02 -14.73 2.04
N ASN A 123 -6.55 -14.01 1.05
CA ASN A 123 -6.35 -14.34 -0.36
C ASN A 123 -4.87 -14.23 -0.76
N ILE A 124 -4.18 -13.17 -0.31
CA ILE A 124 -2.75 -12.96 -0.60
C ILE A 124 -1.90 -14.06 0.06
N GLU A 125 -2.12 -14.37 1.34
CA GLU A 125 -1.38 -15.44 2.01
C GLU A 125 -1.64 -16.79 1.34
N SER A 126 -2.90 -17.13 0.96
CA SER A 126 -3.18 -18.36 0.21
C SER A 126 -2.45 -18.42 -1.14
N LEU A 127 -2.30 -17.28 -1.80
CA LEU A 127 -1.54 -17.17 -3.05
C LEU A 127 -0.04 -17.43 -2.80
N CYS A 128 0.51 -16.82 -1.74
CA CYS A 128 1.89 -17.02 -1.32
C CYS A 128 2.15 -18.47 -0.90
N ASP A 129 1.26 -19.08 -0.12
CA ASP A 129 1.39 -20.47 0.32
C ASP A 129 1.47 -21.45 -0.84
N LYS A 130 0.70 -21.21 -1.91
CA LYS A 130 0.63 -22.10 -3.07
C LYS A 130 1.74 -21.86 -4.08
N TYR A 131 2.03 -20.60 -4.40
CA TYR A 131 2.89 -20.21 -5.52
C TYR A 131 4.17 -19.48 -5.09
N GLY A 132 4.30 -19.09 -3.83
CA GLY A 132 5.46 -18.38 -3.32
C GLY A 132 6.62 -19.32 -2.95
N GLU A 133 7.82 -18.84 -3.08
CA GLU A 133 9.03 -19.53 -2.66
C GLU A 133 9.16 -19.56 -1.13
N SER A 134 9.88 -20.55 -0.61
CA SER A 134 10.16 -20.65 0.82
C SER A 134 11.15 -19.56 1.24
N ILE A 135 10.86 -18.88 2.35
CA ILE A 135 11.80 -17.96 2.99
C ILE A 135 12.59 -18.75 4.04
N GLU A 136 13.92 -18.80 3.89
CA GLU A 136 14.78 -19.49 4.82
C GLU A 136 14.61 -18.94 6.24
N GLY A 137 14.51 -19.82 7.23
CA GLY A 137 14.33 -19.43 8.64
C GLY A 137 12.92 -18.94 8.98
N SER A 138 11.91 -19.09 8.08
CA SER A 138 10.53 -18.67 8.32
C SER A 138 9.52 -19.71 7.83
N SER A 139 8.35 -19.74 8.48
CA SER A 139 7.18 -20.47 7.95
C SER A 139 6.44 -19.70 6.84
N ARG A 140 6.74 -18.42 6.66
CA ARG A 140 6.14 -17.60 5.61
C ARG A 140 6.78 -17.90 4.26
N LYS A 141 6.01 -17.63 3.21
CA LYS A 141 6.46 -17.69 1.81
C LYS A 141 6.69 -16.29 1.27
N ALA A 142 7.62 -16.15 0.33
CA ALA A 142 7.75 -14.94 -0.48
C ALA A 142 6.48 -14.70 -1.30
N PHE A 143 6.29 -13.46 -1.79
CA PHE A 143 5.25 -13.21 -2.77
C PHE A 143 5.58 -13.96 -4.06
N PRO A 144 4.59 -14.57 -4.75
CA PRO A 144 4.84 -15.33 -5.98
C PRO A 144 5.46 -14.46 -7.06
N SER A 145 6.40 -15.04 -7.81
CA SER A 145 6.98 -14.34 -8.97
C SER A 145 5.96 -14.16 -10.09
N PRO A 146 6.22 -13.23 -11.03
CA PRO A 146 5.40 -13.09 -12.25
C PRO A 146 5.27 -14.40 -13.03
N GLU A 147 6.36 -15.19 -13.14
CA GLU A 147 6.39 -16.47 -13.81
C GLU A 147 5.47 -17.50 -13.15
N ALA A 148 5.49 -17.56 -11.81
CA ALA A 148 4.65 -18.48 -11.06
C ALA A 148 3.16 -18.16 -11.23
N LEU A 149 2.78 -16.87 -11.20
CA LEU A 149 1.39 -16.47 -11.38
C LEU A 149 0.92 -16.51 -12.83
N ALA A 150 1.81 -16.31 -13.81
CA ALA A 150 1.47 -16.44 -15.22
C ALA A 150 1.10 -17.88 -15.61
N GLN A 151 1.60 -18.87 -14.85
CA GLN A 151 1.34 -20.31 -15.03
C GLN A 151 0.33 -20.85 -14.00
N ALA A 152 -0.28 -20.00 -13.19
CA ALA A 152 -1.22 -20.42 -12.16
C ALA A 152 -2.46 -21.08 -12.78
N ASP A 153 -2.96 -22.13 -12.12
CA ASP A 153 -4.19 -22.80 -12.51
C ASP A 153 -5.41 -21.98 -12.07
N GLU A 154 -6.32 -21.72 -13.01
CA GLU A 154 -7.56 -21.01 -12.73
C GLU A 154 -8.43 -21.70 -11.68
N ALA A 155 -8.43 -23.04 -11.64
CA ALA A 155 -9.16 -23.82 -10.63
C ALA A 155 -8.59 -23.60 -9.22
N ASP A 156 -7.26 -23.51 -9.08
CA ASP A 156 -6.62 -23.18 -7.81
C ASP A 156 -7.01 -21.76 -7.35
N LEU A 157 -6.96 -20.78 -8.25
CA LEU A 157 -7.37 -19.41 -7.94
C LEU A 157 -8.86 -19.28 -7.59
N ALA A 158 -9.70 -20.09 -8.24
CA ALA A 158 -11.13 -20.17 -7.90
C ALA A 158 -11.33 -20.81 -6.50
N ALA A 159 -10.58 -21.86 -6.15
CA ALA A 159 -10.60 -22.48 -4.83
C ALA A 159 -10.18 -21.50 -3.71
N MET A 160 -9.27 -20.57 -3.99
CA MET A 160 -8.89 -19.46 -3.09
C MET A 160 -9.97 -18.38 -2.97
N LYS A 161 -11.13 -18.54 -3.64
CA LYS A 161 -12.25 -17.56 -3.67
C LYS A 161 -11.88 -16.21 -4.27
N LEU A 162 -10.96 -16.18 -5.22
CA LEU A 162 -10.57 -14.98 -5.95
C LEU A 162 -11.63 -14.52 -6.95
N GLY A 163 -12.50 -15.46 -7.43
CA GLY A 163 -13.58 -15.17 -8.36
C GLY A 163 -13.06 -14.55 -9.66
N TYR A 164 -13.71 -13.49 -10.14
CA TYR A 164 -13.31 -12.78 -11.36
C TYR A 164 -11.89 -12.18 -11.34
N ARG A 165 -11.26 -12.10 -10.17
CA ARG A 165 -9.88 -11.59 -10.02
C ARG A 165 -8.83 -12.61 -10.45
N GLY A 166 -9.14 -13.92 -10.42
CA GLY A 166 -8.22 -14.97 -10.85
C GLY A 166 -7.69 -14.75 -12.26
N PRO A 167 -8.54 -14.65 -13.29
CA PRO A 167 -8.11 -14.32 -14.65
C PRO A 167 -7.34 -12.99 -14.75
N TYR A 168 -7.67 -11.97 -13.96
CA TYR A 168 -6.95 -10.69 -13.96
C TYR A 168 -5.52 -10.83 -13.41
N ILE A 169 -5.33 -11.66 -12.37
CA ILE A 169 -4.01 -11.95 -11.80
C ILE A 169 -3.12 -12.63 -12.84
N ILE A 170 -3.62 -13.66 -13.52
CA ILE A 170 -2.86 -14.37 -14.55
C ILE A 170 -2.51 -13.43 -15.72
N ALA A 171 -3.48 -12.66 -16.18
CA ALA A 171 -3.27 -11.69 -17.25
C ALA A 171 -2.25 -10.61 -16.89
N ALA A 172 -2.33 -10.08 -15.65
CA ALA A 172 -1.38 -9.10 -15.14
C ALA A 172 0.04 -9.68 -15.02
N ALA A 173 0.18 -10.92 -14.56
CA ALA A 173 1.46 -11.60 -14.46
C ALA A 173 2.10 -11.82 -15.83
N LYS A 174 1.34 -12.33 -16.81
CA LYS A 174 1.81 -12.50 -18.20
C LYS A 174 2.30 -11.20 -18.79
N ARG A 175 1.50 -10.15 -18.64
CA ARG A 175 1.85 -8.84 -19.16
C ARG A 175 3.10 -8.25 -18.50
N TYR A 176 3.22 -8.39 -17.19
CA TYR A 176 4.40 -7.93 -16.45
C TYR A 176 5.69 -8.63 -16.92
N MET A 177 5.59 -9.93 -17.28
CA MET A 177 6.71 -10.68 -17.87
C MET A 177 7.07 -10.19 -19.29
N GLU A 178 6.08 -9.82 -20.08
CA GLU A 178 6.27 -9.40 -21.49
C GLU A 178 6.76 -7.95 -21.60
N GLU A 179 6.20 -7.05 -20.80
CA GLU A 179 6.40 -5.61 -20.93
C GLU A 179 7.27 -5.02 -19.79
N GLY A 180 7.49 -5.77 -18.72
CA GLY A 180 8.19 -5.30 -17.51
C GLY A 180 7.29 -4.51 -16.56
N CYS A 181 7.92 -3.81 -15.62
CA CYS A 181 7.23 -2.96 -14.66
C CYS A 181 6.61 -1.75 -15.36
N PRO A 182 5.30 -1.50 -15.20
CA PRO A 182 4.68 -0.30 -15.76
C PRO A 182 5.31 0.96 -15.15
N SER A 183 5.44 1.99 -15.97
CA SER A 183 6.10 3.25 -15.60
C SER A 183 5.12 4.41 -15.39
N CYS A 184 3.89 4.27 -15.85
CA CYS A 184 2.89 5.33 -15.81
C CYS A 184 1.47 4.80 -15.64
N ARG A 185 0.56 5.75 -15.34
CA ARG A 185 -0.85 5.46 -15.11
C ARG A 185 -1.55 4.88 -16.36
N GLU A 186 -1.21 5.35 -17.54
CA GLU A 186 -1.77 4.92 -18.82
C GLU A 186 -1.47 3.44 -19.10
N GLU A 187 -0.26 3.00 -18.81
CA GLU A 187 0.13 1.60 -18.90
C GLU A 187 -0.68 0.76 -17.91
N LEU A 188 -0.83 1.19 -16.65
CA LEU A 188 -1.64 0.51 -15.67
C LEU A 188 -3.11 0.39 -16.07
N LEU A 189 -3.69 1.43 -16.66
CA LEU A 189 -5.09 1.40 -17.13
C LEU A 189 -5.33 0.43 -18.29
N SER A 190 -4.29 -0.01 -18.97
CA SER A 190 -4.38 -1.02 -20.04
C SER A 190 -4.29 -2.46 -19.51
N TYR A 191 -4.00 -2.67 -18.22
CA TYR A 191 -4.10 -3.99 -17.58
C TYR A 191 -5.55 -4.40 -17.39
N LEU A 192 -5.86 -5.66 -17.68
CA LEU A 192 -7.21 -6.20 -17.51
C LEU A 192 -7.67 -6.07 -16.07
N GLY A 193 -8.79 -5.38 -15.87
CA GLY A 193 -9.39 -5.19 -14.55
C GLY A 193 -8.79 -4.06 -13.70
N ILE A 194 -7.84 -3.29 -14.20
CA ILE A 194 -7.32 -2.11 -13.51
C ILE A 194 -8.08 -0.86 -13.97
N GLY A 195 -8.93 -0.33 -13.10
CA GLY A 195 -9.62 0.94 -13.28
C GLY A 195 -8.87 2.13 -12.65
N PRO A 196 -9.36 3.37 -12.83
CA PRO A 196 -8.68 4.59 -12.38
C PRO A 196 -8.28 4.60 -10.90
N LYS A 197 -9.13 4.09 -10.00
CA LYS A 197 -8.83 4.01 -8.56
C LYS A 197 -7.67 3.06 -8.29
N VAL A 198 -7.71 1.87 -8.87
CA VAL A 198 -6.67 0.84 -8.67
C VAL A 198 -5.35 1.31 -9.26
N ALA A 199 -5.36 1.91 -10.45
CA ALA A 199 -4.16 2.50 -11.07
C ALA A 199 -3.51 3.53 -10.13
N ASN A 200 -4.29 4.46 -9.56
CA ASN A 200 -3.74 5.46 -8.62
C ASN A 200 -3.20 4.83 -7.32
N CYS A 201 -3.80 3.74 -6.82
CA CYS A 201 -3.23 3.01 -5.68
C CYS A 201 -1.88 2.39 -6.04
N ILE A 202 -1.77 1.78 -7.22
CA ILE A 202 -0.50 1.18 -7.68
C ILE A 202 0.55 2.26 -7.93
N MET A 203 0.17 3.39 -8.55
CA MET A 203 1.05 4.55 -8.71
C MET A 203 1.62 4.99 -7.36
N LEU A 204 0.76 5.18 -6.35
CA LEU A 204 1.17 5.67 -5.04
C LEU A 204 2.03 4.65 -4.29
N PHE A 205 1.56 3.40 -4.17
CA PHE A 205 2.15 2.43 -3.25
C PHE A 205 3.17 1.48 -3.89
N GLY A 206 3.13 1.29 -5.20
CA GLY A 206 4.05 0.42 -5.93
C GLY A 206 5.08 1.18 -6.75
N LEU A 207 4.67 2.30 -7.38
CA LEU A 207 5.55 3.09 -8.24
C LEU A 207 6.06 4.37 -7.58
N ARG A 208 5.68 4.63 -6.33
CA ARG A 208 6.14 5.78 -5.55
C ARG A 208 5.82 7.15 -6.19
N ASP A 209 4.76 7.23 -6.97
CA ASP A 209 4.26 8.51 -7.45
C ASP A 209 3.44 9.20 -6.35
N MET A 210 4.09 10.06 -5.57
CA MET A 210 3.45 10.79 -4.47
C MET A 210 2.48 11.88 -4.94
N ALA A 211 2.37 12.14 -6.23
CA ALA A 211 1.34 13.00 -6.81
C ALA A 211 0.03 12.23 -7.09
N ALA A 212 0.05 10.89 -7.05
CA ALA A 212 -1.14 10.07 -7.23
C ALA A 212 -2.12 10.26 -6.07
N PHE A 213 -3.41 10.44 -6.40
CA PHE A 213 -4.49 10.64 -5.44
C PHE A 213 -5.59 9.60 -5.68
N PRO A 214 -5.51 8.42 -5.05
CA PRO A 214 -6.56 7.40 -5.15
C PRO A 214 -7.89 7.90 -4.57
N VAL A 215 -8.93 7.93 -5.40
CA VAL A 215 -10.28 8.33 -4.98
C VAL A 215 -11.14 7.08 -4.84
N ASP A 216 -11.29 6.60 -3.61
CA ASP A 216 -12.21 5.52 -3.22
C ASP A 216 -13.50 6.10 -2.59
N THR A 217 -14.34 5.23 -2.09
CA THR A 217 -15.62 5.64 -1.44
C THR A 217 -15.38 6.55 -0.24
N TRP A 218 -14.36 6.27 0.60
CA TRP A 218 -14.04 7.10 1.75
C TRP A 218 -13.53 8.48 1.33
N VAL A 219 -12.61 8.51 0.36
CA VAL A 219 -12.09 9.78 -0.17
C VAL A 219 -13.22 10.61 -0.80
N LYS A 220 -14.20 10.00 -1.48
CA LYS A 220 -15.37 10.71 -1.98
C LYS A 220 -16.17 11.38 -0.88
N HIS A 221 -16.46 10.66 0.21
CA HIS A 221 -17.16 11.23 1.37
C HIS A 221 -16.34 12.38 1.99
N ILE A 222 -15.03 12.20 2.17
CA ILE A 222 -14.13 13.23 2.67
C ILE A 222 -14.18 14.48 1.80
N MET A 223 -14.07 14.32 0.49
CA MET A 223 -14.07 15.42 -0.46
C MET A 223 -15.43 16.14 -0.51
N ASN A 224 -16.53 15.40 -0.31
CA ASN A 224 -17.85 15.99 -0.16
C ASN A 224 -17.94 16.80 1.14
N ASP A 225 -17.62 16.19 2.29
CA ASP A 225 -17.78 16.82 3.61
C ASP A 225 -16.85 18.03 3.82
N MET A 226 -15.59 17.91 3.43
CA MET A 226 -14.59 18.96 3.68
C MET A 226 -14.58 20.05 2.61
N TYR A 227 -14.91 19.70 1.36
CA TYR A 227 -14.67 20.56 0.20
C TYR A 227 -15.91 20.79 -0.66
N GLY A 228 -17.04 20.13 -0.36
CA GLY A 228 -18.30 20.30 -1.07
C GLY A 228 -18.35 19.69 -2.46
N PHE A 229 -17.49 18.73 -2.78
CA PHE A 229 -17.52 18.03 -4.07
C PHE A 229 -18.74 17.11 -4.16
N ASP A 230 -19.34 17.02 -5.35
CA ASP A 230 -20.23 15.91 -5.69
C ASP A 230 -19.44 14.60 -5.72
N GLU A 231 -19.95 13.52 -5.11
CA GLU A 231 -19.26 12.22 -5.04
C GLU A 231 -18.99 11.58 -6.43
N GLY A 232 -19.74 12.00 -7.46
CA GLY A 232 -19.52 11.60 -8.85
C GLY A 232 -18.36 12.33 -9.53
N ASP A 233 -17.94 13.50 -9.01
CA ASP A 233 -16.92 14.36 -9.63
C ASP A 233 -15.49 13.94 -9.25
N THR A 234 -15.16 12.68 -9.53
CA THR A 234 -13.81 12.15 -9.28
C THR A 234 -12.71 12.95 -10.00
N LYS A 235 -13.00 13.48 -11.18
CA LYS A 235 -12.02 14.28 -11.95
C LYS A 235 -11.77 15.64 -11.28
N GLY A 236 -12.82 16.29 -10.79
CA GLY A 236 -12.70 17.52 -10.02
C GLY A 236 -11.89 17.31 -8.73
N MET A 237 -12.16 16.22 -8.01
CA MET A 237 -11.40 15.85 -6.80
C MET A 237 -9.90 15.65 -7.09
N GLN A 238 -9.56 14.95 -8.17
CA GLN A 238 -8.17 14.73 -8.57
C GLN A 238 -7.47 16.02 -8.98
N ARG A 239 -8.17 16.89 -9.74
CA ARG A 239 -7.64 18.21 -10.12
C ARG A 239 -7.40 19.08 -8.89
N PHE A 240 -8.36 19.14 -7.97
CA PHE A 240 -8.19 19.85 -6.69
C PHE A 240 -6.98 19.35 -5.93
N ALA A 241 -6.79 18.03 -5.82
CA ALA A 241 -5.66 17.44 -5.12
C ALA A 241 -4.33 17.83 -5.79
N ALA A 242 -4.26 17.78 -7.13
CA ALA A 242 -3.08 18.19 -7.87
C ALA A 242 -2.76 19.68 -7.70
N GLU A 243 -3.76 20.55 -7.73
CA GLU A 243 -3.58 21.99 -7.55
C GLU A 243 -3.22 22.38 -6.10
N ARG A 244 -3.83 21.70 -5.13
CA ARG A 244 -3.67 22.04 -3.71
C ARG A 244 -2.46 21.41 -3.06
N PHE A 245 -2.19 20.14 -3.35
CA PHE A 245 -1.15 19.33 -2.71
C PHE A 245 0.04 19.03 -3.63
N GLY A 246 -0.14 19.10 -4.95
CA GLY A 246 0.92 18.85 -5.94
C GLY A 246 1.57 17.49 -5.74
N SER A 247 2.90 17.49 -5.63
CA SER A 247 3.69 16.27 -5.39
C SER A 247 3.47 15.62 -4.01
N LEU A 248 2.67 16.22 -3.13
CA LEU A 248 2.35 15.68 -1.79
C LEU A 248 0.92 15.11 -1.72
N ALA A 249 0.22 15.00 -2.86
CA ALA A 249 -1.19 14.59 -2.89
C ALA A 249 -1.42 13.18 -2.31
N GLY A 250 -0.50 12.25 -2.53
CA GLY A 250 -0.58 10.90 -1.98
C GLY A 250 -0.45 10.84 -0.46
N TYR A 251 0.42 11.67 0.12
CA TYR A 251 0.51 11.81 1.58
C TYR A 251 -0.78 12.41 2.15
N ALA A 252 -1.29 13.48 1.53
CA ALA A 252 -2.55 14.10 1.93
C ALA A 252 -3.70 13.08 1.91
N GLN A 253 -3.79 12.29 0.83
CA GLN A 253 -4.79 11.24 0.69
C GLN A 253 -4.70 10.21 1.83
N GLN A 254 -3.48 9.76 2.19
CA GLN A 254 -3.30 8.77 3.26
C GLN A 254 -3.70 9.30 4.63
N TYR A 255 -3.32 10.54 4.99
CA TYR A 255 -3.74 11.15 6.25
C TYR A 255 -5.25 11.32 6.31
N LEU A 256 -5.88 11.82 5.26
CA LEU A 256 -7.33 12.00 5.19
C LEU A 256 -8.06 10.66 5.28
N PHE A 257 -7.66 9.68 4.45
CA PHE A 257 -8.27 8.35 4.43
C PHE A 257 -8.19 7.64 5.79
N TYR A 258 -7.00 7.62 6.41
CA TYR A 258 -6.78 6.96 7.69
C TYR A 258 -7.64 7.58 8.79
N TYR A 259 -7.65 8.90 8.89
CA TYR A 259 -8.42 9.64 9.90
C TYR A 259 -9.93 9.38 9.79
N TYR A 260 -10.48 9.54 8.59
CA TYR A 260 -11.93 9.41 8.40
C TYR A 260 -12.43 7.97 8.53
N ARG A 261 -11.68 7.02 7.99
CA ARG A 261 -12.03 5.59 8.11
C ARG A 261 -12.06 5.14 9.55
N ASP A 262 -11.10 5.55 10.36
CA ASP A 262 -10.96 5.12 11.74
C ASP A 262 -11.98 5.81 12.65
N LYS A 263 -12.27 7.08 12.43
CA LYS A 263 -13.30 7.84 13.16
C LYS A 263 -14.72 7.50 12.73
N LYS A 264 -14.89 6.75 11.64
CA LYS A 264 -16.22 6.43 11.06
C LYS A 264 -17.06 7.69 10.82
N LEU A 265 -16.41 8.76 10.40
CA LEU A 265 -17.03 10.02 10.04
C LEU A 265 -17.66 9.92 8.66
#